data_bc6a61201b00cfb859d25643ed616987
#
_entry.id   bc6a61201b00cfb859d25643ed616987
#
_cell.length_a   1.000
_cell.length_b   1.000
_cell.length_c   1.000
_cell.angle_alpha   90.00
_cell.angle_beta   90.00
_cell.angle_gamma   90.00
#
_symmetry.space_group_name_H-M   'P 1'
#
loop_
_entity.id
_entity.type
_entity.pdbx_description
1 polymer ?
#
loop_
_entity_poly.entity_id
_entity_poly.type
_entity_poly.pdbx_seq_one_letter_code
_entity_poly.pdbx_strand_id
1 'polypeptide(L)'
;MDFNVLALIFYLRYEAPEEEQNFPMVMEMLRAGEVREDDDQYQSPLDELFERLEMKNPEHIAVKYYKDYHSGSAKTLKSIQITLAARLEKFNLSSLAALTATDDLDLPSLGERKVALFALIPDNDTSYNFLVSILYTQLFQQLFYLADHKYGGRLPVHVHFLMDEFANGDDTFYAENGRNNRQKRSLKSQII
;
A
#
# COMPACT_ATOMS: atom_id res chain seq x y z
N MET A 1 -10.43 -7.03 0.56
CA MET A 1 -9.86 -5.67 0.55
C MET A 1 -10.92 -4.77 1.16
N ASP A 2 -10.55 -3.90 2.07
CA ASP A 2 -11.53 -3.13 2.84
C ASP A 2 -11.96 -1.88 2.06
N PHE A 3 -13.27 -1.67 1.87
CA PHE A 3 -13.82 -0.56 1.09
C PHE A 3 -13.46 0.80 1.69
N ASN A 4 -13.37 0.90 3.03
CA ASN A 4 -12.99 2.13 3.68
C ASN A 4 -11.55 2.54 3.29
N VAL A 5 -10.58 1.65 3.45
CA VAL A 5 -9.17 1.94 3.10
C VAL A 5 -9.03 2.31 1.63
N LEU A 6 -9.77 1.62 0.74
CA LEU A 6 -9.76 1.96 -0.69
C LEU A 6 -10.31 3.36 -0.96
N ALA A 7 -11.42 3.74 -0.29
CA ALA A 7 -11.98 5.08 -0.42
C ALA A 7 -10.95 6.15 -0.04
N LEU A 8 -10.24 5.96 1.09
CA LEU A 8 -9.22 6.89 1.57
C LEU A 8 -8.03 6.98 0.60
N ILE A 9 -7.52 5.84 0.13
CA ILE A 9 -6.40 5.80 -0.84
C ILE A 9 -6.78 6.51 -2.13
N PHE A 10 -7.99 6.28 -2.67
CA PHE A 10 -8.43 6.95 -3.88
C PHE A 10 -8.70 8.44 -3.67
N TYR A 11 -9.20 8.84 -2.48
CA TYR A 11 -9.32 10.25 -2.15
C TYR A 11 -7.95 10.93 -2.16
N LEU A 12 -6.97 10.40 -1.42
CA LEU A 12 -5.62 10.95 -1.37
C LEU A 12 -4.96 10.97 -2.75
N ARG A 13 -5.14 9.92 -3.54
CA ARG A 13 -4.51 9.81 -4.88
C ARG A 13 -5.02 10.85 -5.87
N TYR A 14 -6.30 11.23 -5.80
CA TYR A 14 -6.94 12.05 -6.85
C TYR A 14 -7.27 13.47 -6.41
N GLU A 15 -7.47 13.71 -5.11
CA GLU A 15 -7.94 14.98 -4.59
C GLU A 15 -6.95 15.68 -3.66
N ALA A 16 -6.03 14.93 -3.03
CA ALA A 16 -5.04 15.49 -2.11
C ALA A 16 -3.75 15.92 -2.83
N PRO A 17 -3.04 16.93 -2.30
CA PRO A 17 -1.71 17.29 -2.78
C PRO A 17 -0.71 16.14 -2.57
N GLU A 18 0.37 16.13 -3.36
CA GLU A 18 1.34 15.04 -3.39
C GLU A 18 1.97 14.76 -2.02
N GLU A 19 2.19 15.81 -1.22
CA GLU A 19 2.77 15.71 0.12
C GLU A 19 1.87 14.94 1.11
N GLU A 20 0.56 14.88 0.84
CA GLU A 20 -0.43 14.17 1.64
C GLU A 20 -0.71 12.75 1.10
N GLN A 21 -0.20 12.38 -0.08
CA GLN A 21 -0.40 11.09 -0.70
C GLN A 21 0.50 10.01 -0.04
N ASN A 22 0.38 9.84 1.26
CA ASN A 22 1.20 8.94 2.06
C ASN A 22 0.38 8.13 3.06
N PHE A 23 1.00 7.10 3.65
CA PHE A 23 0.32 6.20 4.58
C PHE A 23 -0.03 6.85 5.94
N PRO A 24 0.79 7.72 6.53
CA PRO A 24 0.40 8.49 7.71
C PRO A 24 -0.91 9.25 7.54
N MET A 25 -1.16 9.86 6.37
CA MET A 25 -2.42 10.55 6.10
C MET A 25 -3.62 9.58 6.04
N VAL A 26 -3.45 8.38 5.48
CA VAL A 26 -4.48 7.33 5.54
C VAL A 26 -4.85 7.04 7.00
N MET A 27 -3.86 6.95 7.90
CA MET A 27 -4.09 6.71 9.32
C MET A 27 -4.81 7.87 10.01
N GLU A 28 -4.51 9.12 9.66
CA GLU A 28 -5.23 10.28 10.17
C GLU A 28 -6.68 10.30 9.71
N MET A 29 -6.93 10.05 8.43
CA MET A 29 -8.28 9.97 7.89
C MET A 29 -9.10 8.86 8.54
N LEU A 30 -8.50 7.68 8.81
CA LEU A 30 -9.16 6.60 9.54
C LEU A 30 -9.59 7.03 10.95
N ARG A 31 -8.76 7.80 11.64
CA ARG A 31 -9.11 8.36 12.97
C ARG A 31 -10.21 9.42 12.88
N ALA A 32 -10.16 10.27 11.84
CA ALA A 32 -11.17 11.29 11.60
C ALA A 32 -12.55 10.71 11.27
N GLY A 33 -12.60 9.46 10.78
CA GLY A 33 -13.84 8.74 10.42
C GLY A 33 -14.42 7.94 11.57
N GLU A 34 -14.37 8.44 12.82
CA GLU A 34 -14.92 7.73 13.98
C GLU A 34 -16.42 7.41 13.80
N VAL A 35 -16.81 6.16 14.05
CA VAL A 35 -18.23 5.73 14.05
C VAL A 35 -18.73 5.66 15.49
N ARG A 36 -19.90 6.24 15.76
CA ARG A 36 -20.60 6.17 17.04
C ARG A 36 -21.81 5.26 16.95
N GLU A 37 -21.87 4.25 17.81
CA GLU A 37 -23.00 3.31 17.85
C GLU A 37 -24.22 3.87 18.59
N ASP A 38 -24.02 4.88 19.43
CA ASP A 38 -25.03 5.52 20.25
C ASP A 38 -25.70 6.73 19.61
N ASP A 39 -25.23 7.16 18.43
CA ASP A 39 -25.74 8.29 17.70
C ASP A 39 -25.75 8.04 16.17
N ASP A 40 -26.87 7.55 15.67
CA ASP A 40 -27.06 7.26 14.24
C ASP A 40 -27.03 8.52 13.35
N GLN A 41 -27.09 9.73 13.94
CA GLN A 41 -27.02 11.00 13.20
C GLN A 41 -25.64 11.65 13.27
N TYR A 42 -24.70 11.01 13.96
CA TYR A 42 -23.35 11.53 14.06
C TYR A 42 -22.65 11.52 12.71
N GLN A 43 -22.20 12.69 12.30
CA GLN A 43 -21.34 12.86 11.12
C GLN A 43 -19.91 13.13 11.57
N SER A 44 -19.00 12.30 11.14
CA SER A 44 -17.57 12.49 11.39
C SER A 44 -16.99 13.55 10.43
N PRO A 45 -15.83 14.16 10.74
CA PRO A 45 -15.13 15.03 9.80
C PRO A 45 -14.84 14.37 8.44
N LEU A 46 -14.69 13.05 8.44
CA LEU A 46 -14.49 12.27 7.22
C LEU A 46 -15.77 12.21 6.37
N ASP A 47 -16.94 12.04 7.01
CA ASP A 47 -18.24 12.06 6.32
C ASP A 47 -18.45 13.40 5.60
N GLU A 48 -18.18 14.52 6.28
CA GLU A 48 -18.27 15.85 5.69
C GLU A 48 -17.33 16.04 4.48
N LEU A 49 -16.12 15.43 4.55
CA LEU A 49 -15.16 15.49 3.47
C LEU A 49 -15.67 14.78 2.22
N PHE A 50 -16.23 13.57 2.40
CA PHE A 50 -16.76 12.77 1.31
C PHE A 50 -18.07 13.34 0.76
N GLU A 51 -18.93 13.95 1.58
CA GLU A 51 -20.11 14.67 1.11
C GLU A 51 -19.74 15.85 0.20
N ARG A 52 -18.70 16.63 0.57
CA ARG A 52 -18.19 17.70 -0.29
C ARG A 52 -17.65 17.18 -1.62
N LEU A 53 -16.95 16.04 -1.59
CA LEU A 53 -16.47 15.42 -2.82
C LEU A 53 -17.63 14.90 -3.68
N GLU A 54 -18.65 14.30 -3.06
CA GLU A 54 -19.84 13.83 -3.76
C GLU A 54 -20.60 14.97 -4.44
N MET A 55 -20.76 16.12 -3.78
CA MET A 55 -21.36 17.31 -4.38
C MET A 55 -20.59 17.80 -5.61
N LYS A 56 -19.25 17.68 -5.60
CA LYS A 56 -18.38 18.09 -6.71
C LYS A 56 -18.38 17.04 -7.84
N ASN A 57 -18.31 15.77 -7.50
CA ASN A 57 -18.24 14.66 -8.44
C ASN A 57 -18.88 13.38 -7.87
N PRO A 58 -20.20 13.17 -8.09
CA PRO A 58 -20.92 11.98 -7.58
C PRO A 58 -20.40 10.64 -8.10
N GLU A 59 -19.76 10.66 -9.27
CA GLU A 59 -19.22 9.46 -9.92
C GLU A 59 -17.78 9.15 -9.50
N HIS A 60 -17.20 9.95 -8.61
CA HIS A 60 -15.83 9.77 -8.16
C HIS A 60 -15.64 8.39 -7.50
N ILE A 61 -14.57 7.69 -7.87
CA ILE A 61 -14.32 6.33 -7.40
C ILE A 61 -14.23 6.24 -5.86
N ALA A 62 -13.60 7.22 -5.21
CA ALA A 62 -13.51 7.27 -3.76
C ALA A 62 -14.90 7.39 -3.10
N VAL A 63 -15.81 8.18 -3.69
CA VAL A 63 -17.20 8.33 -3.20
C VAL A 63 -17.95 6.99 -3.29
N LYS A 64 -17.79 6.25 -4.39
CA LYS A 64 -18.42 4.94 -4.57
C LYS A 64 -17.98 3.96 -3.48
N TYR A 65 -16.68 3.84 -3.24
CA TYR A 65 -16.15 2.96 -2.19
C TYR A 65 -16.56 3.41 -0.77
N TYR A 66 -16.65 4.72 -0.54
CA TYR A 66 -17.10 5.26 0.74
C TYR A 66 -18.58 4.94 1.01
N LYS A 67 -19.43 5.05 0.00
CA LYS A 67 -20.86 4.64 0.08
C LYS A 67 -21.02 3.14 0.31
N ASP A 68 -20.23 2.32 -0.39
CA ASP A 68 -20.23 0.87 -0.19
C ASP A 68 -19.87 0.53 1.27
N TYR A 69 -18.86 1.19 1.83
CA TYR A 69 -18.52 1.07 3.24
C TYR A 69 -19.69 1.44 4.15
N HIS A 70 -20.35 2.57 3.91
CA HIS A 70 -21.46 3.09 4.72
C HIS A 70 -22.81 2.34 4.50
N SER A 71 -22.87 1.37 3.61
CA SER A 71 -24.07 0.54 3.43
C SER A 71 -24.36 -0.39 4.62
N GLY A 72 -23.38 -0.58 5.51
CA GLY A 72 -23.50 -1.39 6.72
C GLY A 72 -24.15 -0.65 7.89
N SER A 73 -24.60 -1.39 8.92
CA SER A 73 -25.06 -0.79 10.17
C SER A 73 -23.91 -0.16 10.95
N ALA A 74 -24.18 0.85 11.81
CA ALA A 74 -23.16 1.50 12.66
C ALA A 74 -22.32 0.48 13.45
N LYS A 75 -22.95 -0.56 13.99
CA LYS A 75 -22.26 -1.65 14.68
C LYS A 75 -21.29 -2.42 13.78
N THR A 76 -21.67 -2.66 12.52
CA THR A 76 -20.80 -3.30 11.54
C THR A 76 -19.61 -2.41 11.19
N LEU A 77 -19.87 -1.13 10.94
CA LEU A 77 -18.83 -0.14 10.64
C LEU A 77 -17.83 -0.02 11.79
N LYS A 78 -18.30 0.02 13.03
CA LYS A 78 -17.44 0.06 14.22
C LYS A 78 -16.54 -1.19 14.32
N SER A 79 -17.10 -2.36 14.05
CA SER A 79 -16.33 -3.62 14.03
C SER A 79 -15.25 -3.61 12.94
N ILE A 80 -15.56 -3.07 11.77
CA ILE A 80 -14.59 -2.89 10.68
C ILE A 80 -13.49 -1.93 11.12
N GLN A 81 -13.82 -0.78 11.71
CA GLN A 81 -12.83 0.18 12.20
C GLN A 81 -11.88 -0.42 13.23
N ILE A 82 -12.40 -1.17 14.21
CA ILE A 82 -11.58 -1.84 15.24
C ILE A 82 -10.62 -2.83 14.56
N THR A 83 -11.11 -3.61 13.61
CA THR A 83 -10.30 -4.59 12.88
C THR A 83 -9.20 -3.91 12.06
N LEU A 84 -9.52 -2.79 11.38
CA LEU A 84 -8.55 -2.01 10.64
C LEU A 84 -7.50 -1.39 11.56
N ALA A 85 -7.91 -0.77 12.66
CA ALA A 85 -7.00 -0.19 13.63
C ALA A 85 -6.00 -1.24 14.16
N ALA A 86 -6.48 -2.47 14.47
CA ALA A 86 -5.62 -3.55 14.92
C ALA A 86 -4.63 -4.02 13.83
N ARG A 87 -5.08 -4.13 12.58
CA ARG A 87 -4.21 -4.56 11.46
C ARG A 87 -3.16 -3.52 11.10
N LEU A 88 -3.50 -2.25 11.26
CA LEU A 88 -2.66 -1.12 10.91
C LEU A 88 -1.90 -0.52 12.10
N GLU A 89 -1.98 -1.16 13.29
CA GLU A 89 -1.38 -0.70 14.54
C GLU A 89 0.10 -0.35 14.38
N LYS A 90 0.85 -1.16 13.63
CA LYS A 90 2.29 -0.94 13.40
C LYS A 90 2.59 0.40 12.74
N PHE A 91 1.70 0.92 11.91
CA PHE A 91 1.86 2.23 11.26
C PHE A 91 1.64 3.42 12.21
N ASN A 92 1.22 3.18 13.46
CA ASN A 92 1.20 4.20 14.50
C ASN A 92 2.59 4.49 15.10
N LEU A 93 3.59 3.63 14.82
CA LEU A 93 4.95 3.88 15.25
C LEU A 93 5.54 5.05 14.46
N SER A 94 6.09 6.03 15.19
CA SER A 94 6.66 7.24 14.56
C SER A 94 7.78 6.96 13.54
N SER A 95 8.58 5.92 13.81
CA SER A 95 9.63 5.47 12.89
C SER A 95 9.06 4.94 11.57
N LEU A 96 7.97 4.18 11.64
CA LEU A 96 7.31 3.63 10.45
C LEU A 96 6.52 4.71 9.70
N ALA A 97 5.86 5.61 10.42
CA ALA A 97 5.20 6.77 9.84
C ALA A 97 6.20 7.63 9.05
N ALA A 98 7.37 7.93 9.63
CA ALA A 98 8.43 8.67 8.95
C ALA A 98 8.95 7.94 7.70
N LEU A 99 9.16 6.61 7.80
CA LEU A 99 9.63 5.80 6.67
C LEU A 99 8.65 5.74 5.50
N THR A 100 7.35 5.85 5.76
CA THR A 100 6.28 5.74 4.75
C THR A 100 5.69 7.09 4.34
N ALA A 101 6.28 8.20 4.81
CA ALA A 101 5.82 9.55 4.49
C ALA A 101 6.29 10.02 3.10
N THR A 102 7.46 9.55 2.64
CA THR A 102 8.08 9.96 1.38
C THR A 102 8.57 8.76 0.59
N ASP A 103 8.72 8.92 -0.74
CA ASP A 103 9.37 7.93 -1.60
C ASP A 103 10.83 8.33 -1.85
N ASP A 104 11.72 7.82 -1.01
CA ASP A 104 13.16 8.06 -1.12
C ASP A 104 13.89 6.98 -1.94
N LEU A 105 13.20 5.89 -2.31
CA LEU A 105 13.85 4.73 -2.94
C LEU A 105 13.95 4.82 -4.46
N ASP A 106 13.02 5.54 -5.12
CA ASP A 106 12.96 5.62 -6.58
C ASP A 106 13.17 4.24 -7.26
N LEU A 107 12.34 3.27 -6.86
CA LEU A 107 12.48 1.86 -7.29
C LEU A 107 12.58 1.68 -8.82
N PRO A 108 11.85 2.46 -9.64
CA PRO A 108 12.00 2.40 -11.10
C PRO A 108 13.43 2.62 -11.59
N SER A 109 14.20 3.47 -10.92
CA SER A 109 15.57 3.82 -11.33
C SER A 109 16.54 2.64 -11.32
N LEU A 110 16.25 1.59 -10.53
CA LEU A 110 17.10 0.38 -10.48
C LEU A 110 17.16 -0.37 -11.82
N GLY A 111 16.14 -0.23 -12.65
CA GLY A 111 16.11 -0.81 -14.00
C GLY A 111 16.65 0.12 -15.10
N GLU A 112 16.86 1.39 -14.80
CA GLU A 112 17.21 2.43 -15.77
C GLU A 112 18.64 2.95 -15.65
N ARG A 113 19.22 2.89 -14.47
CA ARG A 113 20.60 3.37 -14.20
C ARG A 113 21.34 2.38 -13.28
N LYS A 114 22.66 2.49 -13.23
CA LYS A 114 23.49 1.66 -12.33
C LYS A 114 23.35 2.17 -10.90
N VAL A 115 22.58 1.46 -10.09
CA VAL A 115 22.30 1.78 -8.67
C VAL A 115 22.49 0.51 -7.86
N ALA A 116 22.87 0.63 -6.59
CA ALA A 116 22.86 -0.47 -5.63
C ALA A 116 21.95 -0.10 -4.46
N LEU A 117 20.95 -0.98 -4.19
CA LEU A 117 20.07 -0.89 -3.04
C LEU A 117 20.51 -1.92 -2.00
N PHE A 118 20.79 -1.47 -0.78
CA PHE A 118 21.14 -2.32 0.35
C PHE A 118 20.00 -2.31 1.36
N ALA A 119 19.30 -3.42 1.51
CA ALA A 119 18.27 -3.60 2.53
C ALA A 119 18.90 -4.34 3.74
N LEU A 120 19.08 -3.63 4.84
CA LEU A 120 19.57 -4.19 6.10
C LEU A 120 18.38 -4.66 6.93
N ILE A 121 18.28 -5.96 7.15
CA ILE A 121 17.18 -6.60 7.85
C ILE A 121 17.74 -7.18 9.15
N PRO A 122 17.20 -6.78 10.34
CA PRO A 122 17.64 -7.37 11.61
C PRO A 122 17.22 -8.83 11.74
N ASP A 123 18.14 -9.72 12.06
CA ASP A 123 17.86 -11.16 12.25
C ASP A 123 17.04 -11.44 13.52
N ASN A 124 17.20 -10.60 14.52
CA ASN A 124 16.61 -10.78 15.85
C ASN A 124 15.25 -10.08 16.02
N ASP A 125 14.76 -9.36 15.01
CA ASP A 125 13.47 -8.66 15.05
C ASP A 125 12.68 -8.88 13.77
N THR A 126 11.69 -9.76 13.84
CA THR A 126 10.80 -10.08 12.72
C THR A 126 9.62 -9.10 12.57
N SER A 127 9.51 -8.10 13.46
CA SER A 127 8.36 -7.17 13.49
C SER A 127 8.19 -6.38 12.20
N TYR A 128 9.29 -6.17 11.46
CA TYR A 128 9.32 -5.39 10.22
C TYR A 128 9.43 -6.22 8.94
N ASN A 129 9.41 -7.56 9.02
CA ASN A 129 9.53 -8.42 7.84
C ASN A 129 8.45 -8.16 6.79
N PHE A 130 7.26 -7.72 7.21
CA PHE A 130 6.19 -7.33 6.30
C PHE A 130 6.58 -6.16 5.39
N LEU A 131 7.42 -5.21 5.85
CA LEU A 131 7.94 -4.10 5.02
C LEU A 131 8.87 -4.61 3.94
N VAL A 132 9.70 -5.59 4.28
CA VAL A 132 10.61 -6.24 3.32
C VAL A 132 9.80 -6.93 2.23
N SER A 133 8.71 -7.60 2.61
CA SER A 133 7.79 -8.25 1.67
C SER A 133 7.10 -7.23 0.75
N ILE A 134 6.68 -6.09 1.29
CA ILE A 134 6.13 -4.98 0.51
C ILE A 134 7.17 -4.42 -0.45
N LEU A 135 8.40 -4.16 0.03
CA LEU A 135 9.50 -3.65 -0.78
C LEU A 135 9.78 -4.57 -1.98
N TYR A 136 9.94 -5.86 -1.74
CA TYR A 136 10.18 -6.82 -2.83
C TYR A 136 9.02 -6.89 -3.81
N THR A 137 7.78 -6.90 -3.31
CA THR A 137 6.59 -6.93 -4.15
C THR A 137 6.53 -5.69 -5.05
N GLN A 138 6.71 -4.50 -4.50
CA GLN A 138 6.71 -3.25 -5.26
C GLN A 138 7.86 -3.20 -6.25
N LEU A 139 9.07 -3.59 -5.83
CA LEU A 139 10.25 -3.59 -6.68
C LEU A 139 10.06 -4.47 -7.92
N PHE A 140 9.62 -5.72 -7.72
CA PHE A 140 9.35 -6.62 -8.85
C PHE A 140 8.24 -6.10 -9.76
N GLN A 141 7.12 -5.61 -9.18
CA GLN A 141 6.03 -5.05 -9.96
C GLN A 141 6.49 -3.87 -10.82
N GLN A 142 7.25 -2.95 -10.24
CA GLN A 142 7.76 -1.77 -10.96
C GLN A 142 8.74 -2.16 -12.06
N LEU A 143 9.69 -3.05 -11.81
CA LEU A 143 10.66 -3.47 -12.80
C LEU A 143 10.01 -4.24 -13.96
N PHE A 144 9.05 -5.13 -13.69
CA PHE A 144 8.29 -5.81 -14.74
C PHE A 144 7.44 -4.82 -15.54
N TYR A 145 6.74 -3.91 -14.84
CA TYR A 145 5.95 -2.89 -15.53
C TYR A 145 6.80 -2.05 -16.49
N LEU A 146 7.97 -1.59 -16.03
CA LEU A 146 8.92 -0.84 -16.87
C LEU A 146 9.40 -1.67 -18.07
N ALA A 147 9.81 -2.92 -17.82
CA ALA A 147 10.28 -3.80 -18.87
C ALA A 147 9.22 -3.98 -19.96
N ASP A 148 7.97 -4.27 -19.56
CA ASP A 148 6.91 -4.60 -20.51
C ASP A 148 6.35 -3.37 -21.23
N HIS A 149 6.16 -2.24 -20.52
CA HIS A 149 5.46 -1.08 -21.09
C HIS A 149 6.39 -0.01 -21.68
N LYS A 150 7.62 0.11 -21.16
CA LYS A 150 8.55 1.16 -21.60
C LYS A 150 9.67 0.61 -22.49
N TYR A 151 10.13 -0.62 -22.23
CA TYR A 151 11.35 -1.15 -22.85
C TYR A 151 11.15 -2.42 -23.67
N GLY A 152 9.92 -2.79 -24.03
CA GLY A 152 9.63 -3.90 -24.93
C GLY A 152 10.06 -5.28 -24.40
N GLY A 153 10.00 -5.48 -23.09
CA GLY A 153 10.24 -6.76 -22.42
C GLY A 153 11.66 -6.91 -21.82
N ARG A 154 12.54 -5.89 -21.91
CA ARG A 154 13.89 -5.95 -21.36
C ARG A 154 14.34 -4.62 -20.80
N LEU A 155 14.75 -4.59 -19.54
CA LEU A 155 15.31 -3.41 -18.90
C LEU A 155 16.66 -2.99 -19.54
N PRO A 156 16.96 -1.68 -19.62
CA PRO A 156 18.22 -1.19 -20.15
C PRO A 156 19.41 -1.54 -19.26
N VAL A 157 19.20 -1.69 -17.96
CA VAL A 157 20.21 -2.12 -16.99
C VAL A 157 19.80 -3.46 -16.41
N HIS A 158 20.75 -4.40 -16.36
CA HIS A 158 20.54 -5.71 -15.73
C HIS A 158 20.44 -5.53 -14.21
N VAL A 159 19.38 -6.06 -13.59
CA VAL A 159 19.17 -5.99 -12.15
C VAL A 159 19.49 -7.35 -11.55
N HIS A 160 20.44 -7.37 -10.61
CA HIS A 160 20.82 -8.56 -9.86
C HIS A 160 20.26 -8.49 -8.45
N PHE A 161 19.61 -9.55 -8.00
CA PHE A 161 19.09 -9.70 -6.65
C PHE A 161 20.00 -10.64 -5.88
N LEU A 162 20.70 -10.12 -4.90
CA LEU A 162 21.48 -10.89 -3.95
C LEU A 162 20.68 -10.98 -2.65
N MET A 163 20.02 -12.11 -2.46
CA MET A 163 19.16 -12.34 -1.30
C MET A 163 19.87 -13.31 -0.36
N ASP A 164 20.58 -12.73 0.61
CA ASP A 164 21.07 -13.48 1.76
C ASP A 164 19.88 -13.64 2.73
N GLU A 165 19.71 -14.81 3.34
CA GLU A 165 18.62 -15.13 4.26
C GLU A 165 17.18 -14.96 3.70
N PHE A 166 16.98 -15.26 2.43
CA PHE A 166 15.68 -15.17 1.77
C PHE A 166 14.55 -15.95 2.45
N ALA A 167 14.88 -16.93 3.30
CA ALA A 167 13.93 -17.73 4.05
C ALA A 167 13.17 -16.96 5.15
N ASN A 168 13.65 -15.78 5.54
CA ASN A 168 13.02 -14.94 6.56
C ASN A 168 11.88 -14.05 6.00
N GLY A 169 11.60 -14.12 4.69
CA GLY A 169 10.46 -13.46 4.07
C GLY A 169 9.12 -14.10 4.45
N ASP A 170 8.08 -13.31 4.57
CA ASP A 170 6.72 -13.77 4.88
C ASP A 170 6.22 -14.72 3.75
N ASP A 171 5.53 -15.81 4.12
CA ASP A 171 4.96 -16.82 3.20
C ASP A 171 4.05 -16.23 2.11
N THR A 172 3.51 -15.03 2.32
CA THR A 172 2.68 -14.29 1.36
C THR A 172 3.40 -14.00 0.05
N PHE A 173 4.70 -13.71 0.10
CA PHE A 173 5.51 -13.46 -1.10
C PHE A 173 5.56 -14.69 -2.03
N TYR A 174 5.65 -15.89 -1.43
CA TYR A 174 5.70 -17.14 -2.19
C TYR A 174 4.34 -17.53 -2.78
N ALA A 175 3.24 -17.20 -2.11
CA ALA A 175 1.89 -17.58 -2.52
C ALA A 175 1.42 -16.78 -3.75
N GLU A 176 1.70 -15.48 -3.83
CA GLU A 176 1.27 -14.61 -4.92
C GLU A 176 2.14 -14.77 -6.18
N ASN A 177 3.45 -14.84 -6.02
CA ASN A 177 4.37 -14.99 -7.15
C ASN A 177 4.49 -16.44 -7.64
N GLY A 178 4.02 -17.42 -6.84
CA GLY A 178 4.03 -18.84 -7.17
C GLY A 178 3.05 -19.28 -8.26
N ARG A 179 2.01 -18.50 -8.54
CA ARG A 179 0.92 -18.89 -9.48
C ARG A 179 1.21 -18.63 -10.94
N ASN A 180 2.21 -17.82 -11.29
CA ASN A 180 2.51 -17.48 -12.67
C ASN A 180 3.78 -18.17 -13.19
N ASN A 181 3.62 -19.42 -13.66
CA ASN A 181 4.73 -20.30 -14.12
C ASN A 181 5.55 -19.74 -15.30
N ARG A 182 5.05 -18.76 -16.05
CA ARG A 182 5.79 -18.09 -17.12
C ARG A 182 6.78 -17.04 -16.59
N GLN A 183 6.43 -16.32 -15.53
CA GLN A 183 7.31 -15.35 -14.88
C GLN A 183 8.45 -16.04 -14.12
N LYS A 184 8.25 -17.24 -13.55
CA LYS A 184 9.29 -18.02 -12.89
C LYS A 184 10.47 -18.37 -13.80
N ARG A 185 10.24 -18.59 -15.10
CA ARG A 185 11.32 -18.89 -16.06
C ARG A 185 12.15 -17.63 -16.37
N SER A 186 11.53 -16.46 -16.42
CA SER A 186 12.22 -15.17 -16.63
C SER A 186 13.06 -14.77 -15.41
N LEU A 187 12.53 -14.93 -14.19
CA LEU A 187 13.27 -14.65 -12.96
C LEU A 187 14.47 -15.57 -12.77
N LYS A 188 14.33 -16.88 -13.01
CA LYS A 188 15.45 -17.83 -12.90
C LYS A 188 16.61 -17.57 -13.87
N SER A 189 16.36 -16.92 -14.99
CA SER A 189 17.41 -16.55 -15.94
C SER A 189 18.06 -15.19 -15.65
N GLN A 190 17.55 -14.45 -14.67
CA GLN A 190 18.06 -13.12 -14.29
C GLN A 190 18.62 -13.09 -12.86
N ILE A 191 18.40 -14.15 -12.08
CA ILE A 191 18.97 -14.31 -10.74
C ILE A 191 20.19 -15.25 -10.87
N ILE A 192 21.36 -14.71 -11.04
CA ILE A 192 22.67 -15.34 -10.77
C ILE A 192 23.52 -14.30 -10.08
#